data_e7ff568e819b7edc2dd62daa1f5f0426
#
_entry.id   e7ff568e819b7edc2dd62daa1f5f0426
#
_cell.length_a   1.000
_cell.length_b   1.000
_cell.length_c   1.000
_cell.angle_alpha   90.00
_cell.angle_beta   90.00
_cell.angle_gamma   90.00
#
_symmetry.space_group_name_H-M   'P 1'
#
loop_
_entity.id
_entity.type
_entity.pdbx_description
1 polymer ?
#
loop_
_entity_poly.entity_id
_entity_poly.type
_entity_poly.pdbx_seq_one_letter_code
_entity_poly.pdbx_strand_id
1 'polypeptide(L)'
;MSARILDGKRIAQELLERVGKRVAERARQGLAEPGLAVVMVGNDAASSVYVRNKRKACQQVGFRSFGHDLPADTTQADLFALIDRLNADPQVHGILVQSPLPAHIDEDALVDRIDPDKDVDGFQAVNVGRLALRRFGLRPCTPKGVMTLLGHTDRPVRGQHAVVIGVSNHVGRPLALELLIAGCTTTCCHKFTRDLAGFAAQADILIVAVGKPGLVRGEWIKPGAVVIDVGINRLDDGRLVGDVEFAAARERASWITPVPGGVGPMTVATLMENTLEAAEAFAAPA
;
A
#
# COMPACT_ATOMS: atom_id res chain seq x y z
N MET A 1 22.46 -4.06 20.50
CA MET A 1 21.08 -4.54 20.81
C MET A 1 20.41 -4.80 19.48
N SER A 2 19.81 -5.97 19.29
CA SER A 2 19.10 -6.33 18.06
C SER A 2 17.83 -5.48 17.90
N ALA A 3 17.46 -5.13 16.66
CA ALA A 3 16.29 -4.31 16.37
C ALA A 3 14.99 -4.96 16.88
N ARG A 4 14.07 -4.12 17.31
CA ARG A 4 12.67 -4.52 17.56
C ARG A 4 11.97 -4.82 16.23
N ILE A 5 11.18 -5.86 16.22
CA ILE A 5 10.44 -6.27 15.03
C ILE A 5 9.16 -5.45 14.93
N LEU A 6 8.99 -4.79 13.78
CA LEU A 6 7.77 -4.06 13.46
C LEU A 6 6.77 -5.03 12.82
N ASP A 7 5.98 -5.69 13.68
CA ASP A 7 5.04 -6.75 13.29
C ASP A 7 3.83 -6.18 12.55
N GLY A 8 3.92 -6.15 11.22
CA GLY A 8 2.87 -5.65 10.37
C GLY A 8 1.60 -6.50 10.39
N LYS A 9 1.69 -7.81 10.68
CA LYS A 9 0.50 -8.66 10.81
C LYS A 9 -0.37 -8.22 11.99
N ARG A 10 0.27 -8.02 13.16
CA ARG A 10 -0.44 -7.56 14.37
C ARG A 10 -1.05 -6.18 14.14
N ILE A 11 -0.27 -5.24 13.60
CA ILE A 11 -0.73 -3.86 13.37
C ILE A 11 -1.86 -3.83 12.32
N ALA A 12 -1.77 -4.62 11.26
CA ALA A 12 -2.84 -4.77 10.27
C ALA A 12 -4.13 -5.33 10.88
N GLN A 13 -4.01 -6.31 11.78
CA GLN A 13 -5.16 -6.87 12.49
C GLN A 13 -5.83 -5.81 13.38
N GLU A 14 -5.08 -5.02 14.11
CA GLU A 14 -5.58 -3.90 14.90
C GLU A 14 -6.31 -2.84 14.04
N LEU A 15 -5.77 -2.57 12.83
CA LEU A 15 -6.41 -1.67 11.87
C LEU A 15 -7.74 -2.26 11.36
N LEU A 16 -7.76 -3.53 10.97
CA LEU A 16 -8.99 -4.22 10.53
C LEU A 16 -10.06 -4.22 11.63
N GLU A 17 -9.68 -4.43 12.88
CA GLU A 17 -10.63 -4.36 14.01
C GLU A 17 -11.21 -2.95 14.19
N ARG A 18 -10.40 -1.91 14.03
CA ARG A 18 -10.89 -0.52 14.06
C ARG A 18 -11.86 -0.25 12.92
N VAL A 19 -11.54 -0.70 11.70
CA VAL A 19 -12.42 -0.58 10.53
C VAL A 19 -13.74 -1.31 10.80
N GLY A 20 -13.71 -2.56 11.25
CA GLY A 20 -14.92 -3.33 11.55
C GLY A 20 -15.82 -2.68 12.61
N LYS A 21 -15.24 -2.05 13.64
CA LYS A 21 -16.00 -1.28 14.65
C LYS A 21 -16.72 -0.08 14.02
N ARG A 22 -16.05 0.67 13.13
CA ARG A 22 -16.65 1.80 12.41
C ARG A 22 -17.76 1.35 11.47
N VAL A 23 -17.59 0.22 10.79
CA VAL A 23 -18.64 -0.38 9.93
C VAL A 23 -19.86 -0.77 10.75
N ALA A 24 -19.67 -1.42 11.90
CA ALA A 24 -20.77 -1.77 12.79
C ALA A 24 -21.51 -0.52 13.33
N GLU A 25 -20.80 0.58 13.56
CA GLU A 25 -21.40 1.85 13.93
C GLU A 25 -22.22 2.46 12.81
N ARG A 26 -21.71 2.44 11.57
CA ARG A 26 -22.50 2.86 10.38
C ARG A 26 -23.81 2.08 10.24
N ALA A 27 -23.75 0.75 10.42
CA ALA A 27 -24.95 -0.10 10.34
C ALA A 27 -25.98 0.28 11.42
N ARG A 28 -25.54 0.60 12.65
CA ARG A 28 -26.43 1.08 13.72
C ARG A 28 -27.10 2.43 13.40
N GLN A 29 -26.44 3.25 12.59
CA GLN A 29 -26.97 4.53 12.11
C GLN A 29 -27.86 4.38 10.86
N GLY A 30 -28.10 3.16 10.38
CA GLY A 30 -28.89 2.89 9.18
C GLY A 30 -28.17 3.23 7.86
N LEU A 31 -26.87 3.47 7.90
CA LEU A 31 -26.06 3.75 6.71
C LEU A 31 -25.68 2.43 5.99
N ALA A 32 -25.59 2.49 4.66
CA ALA A 32 -25.23 1.34 3.84
C ALA A 32 -23.84 0.79 4.19
N GLU A 33 -23.69 -0.53 4.06
CA GLU A 33 -22.40 -1.21 4.18
C GLU A 33 -21.41 -0.68 3.11
N PRO A 34 -20.13 -0.44 3.44
CA PRO A 34 -19.14 -0.11 2.43
C PRO A 34 -19.01 -1.23 1.38
N GLY A 35 -19.00 -0.85 0.11
CA GLY A 35 -18.89 -1.78 -1.01
C GLY A 35 -17.54 -1.67 -1.72
N LEU A 36 -16.84 -2.80 -1.88
CA LEU A 36 -15.56 -2.87 -2.61
C LEU A 36 -15.71 -3.76 -3.84
N ALA A 37 -15.51 -3.21 -5.03
CA ALA A 37 -15.37 -3.96 -6.26
C ALA A 37 -13.90 -4.38 -6.45
N VAL A 38 -13.69 -5.68 -6.63
CA VAL A 38 -12.37 -6.26 -6.91
C VAL A 38 -12.40 -6.91 -8.28
N VAL A 39 -11.68 -6.32 -9.22
CA VAL A 39 -11.61 -6.79 -10.61
C VAL A 39 -10.27 -7.50 -10.84
N MET A 40 -10.32 -8.70 -11.41
CA MET A 40 -9.15 -9.46 -11.85
C MET A 40 -9.32 -9.85 -13.31
N VAL A 41 -8.29 -9.68 -14.11
CA VAL A 41 -8.27 -10.09 -15.52
C VAL A 41 -7.25 -11.21 -15.70
N GLY A 42 -7.71 -12.36 -16.16
CA GLY A 42 -6.89 -13.58 -16.24
C GLY A 42 -6.86 -14.36 -14.92
N ASN A 43 -5.94 -15.31 -14.82
CA ASN A 43 -5.87 -16.27 -13.71
C ASN A 43 -4.45 -16.41 -13.12
N ASP A 44 -3.67 -15.32 -13.08
CA ASP A 44 -2.35 -15.35 -12.46
C ASP A 44 -2.43 -15.87 -11.02
N ALA A 45 -1.60 -16.87 -10.71
CA ALA A 45 -1.66 -17.58 -9.44
C ALA A 45 -1.31 -16.68 -8.24
N ALA A 46 -0.38 -15.74 -8.42
CA ALA A 46 0.00 -14.79 -7.36
C ALA A 46 -1.14 -13.79 -7.13
N SER A 47 -1.70 -13.22 -8.19
CA SER A 47 -2.86 -12.30 -8.13
C SER A 47 -4.06 -12.95 -7.46
N SER A 48 -4.33 -14.23 -7.75
CA SER A 48 -5.43 -15.00 -7.14
C SER A 48 -5.30 -15.10 -5.61
N VAL A 49 -4.08 -15.23 -5.08
CA VAL A 49 -3.84 -15.23 -3.62
C VAL A 49 -4.15 -13.85 -3.02
N TYR A 50 -3.71 -12.76 -3.66
CA TYR A 50 -3.96 -11.41 -3.19
C TYR A 50 -5.46 -11.07 -3.22
N VAL A 51 -6.16 -11.39 -4.32
CA VAL A 51 -7.61 -11.18 -4.45
C VAL A 51 -8.37 -11.95 -3.36
N ARG A 52 -8.02 -13.21 -3.12
CA ARG A 52 -8.63 -14.00 -2.04
C ARG A 52 -8.43 -13.37 -0.66
N ASN A 53 -7.23 -12.86 -0.38
CA ASN A 53 -6.95 -12.18 0.90
C ASN A 53 -7.75 -10.88 1.04
N LYS A 54 -7.91 -10.10 -0.04
CA LYS A 54 -8.73 -8.88 -0.07
C LYS A 54 -10.21 -9.20 0.17
N ARG A 55 -10.76 -10.23 -0.51
CA ARG A 55 -12.16 -10.69 -0.31
C ARG A 55 -12.38 -11.19 1.13
N LYS A 56 -11.41 -11.92 1.70
CA LYS A 56 -11.46 -12.35 3.11
C LYS A 56 -11.46 -11.15 4.07
N ALA A 57 -10.63 -10.14 3.81
CA ALA A 57 -10.59 -8.92 4.62
C ALA A 57 -11.93 -8.16 4.55
N CYS A 58 -12.58 -8.06 3.36
CA CYS A 58 -13.93 -7.50 3.23
C CYS A 58 -14.93 -8.20 4.15
N GLN A 59 -14.96 -9.54 4.14
CA GLN A 59 -15.83 -10.31 5.02
C GLN A 59 -15.55 -10.06 6.50
N GLN A 60 -14.26 -9.98 6.87
CA GLN A 60 -13.83 -9.76 8.26
C GLN A 60 -14.30 -8.41 8.81
N VAL A 61 -14.31 -7.36 7.99
CA VAL A 61 -14.69 -6.01 8.41
C VAL A 61 -16.15 -5.67 8.16
N GLY A 62 -16.94 -6.59 7.54
CA GLY A 62 -18.35 -6.39 7.25
C GLY A 62 -18.62 -5.56 5.99
N PHE A 63 -17.75 -5.64 4.98
CA PHE A 63 -17.96 -5.00 3.69
C PHE A 63 -18.71 -5.90 2.73
N ARG A 64 -19.47 -5.29 1.85
CA ARG A 64 -20.00 -5.93 0.66
C ARG A 64 -18.90 -6.03 -0.40
N SER A 65 -18.59 -7.26 -0.86
CA SER A 65 -17.56 -7.50 -1.86
C SER A 65 -18.18 -7.84 -3.21
N PHE A 66 -17.84 -7.06 -4.25
CA PHE A 66 -18.26 -7.30 -5.64
C PHE A 66 -17.04 -7.85 -6.40
N GLY A 67 -17.05 -9.15 -6.65
CA GLY A 67 -15.96 -9.82 -7.38
C GLY A 67 -16.24 -9.88 -8.88
N HIS A 68 -15.25 -9.46 -9.68
CA HIS A 68 -15.29 -9.54 -11.13
C HIS A 68 -14.04 -10.27 -11.64
N ASP A 69 -14.18 -11.57 -11.87
CA ASP A 69 -13.11 -12.40 -12.41
C ASP A 69 -13.31 -12.52 -13.93
N LEU A 70 -12.50 -11.81 -14.70
CA LEU A 70 -12.63 -11.69 -16.14
C LEU A 70 -11.64 -12.61 -16.88
N PRO A 71 -11.99 -13.13 -18.07
CA PRO A 71 -11.08 -13.89 -18.92
C PRO A 71 -9.83 -13.08 -19.30
N ALA A 72 -8.71 -13.77 -19.57
CA ALA A 72 -7.44 -13.12 -19.93
C ALA A 72 -7.47 -12.37 -21.27
N ASP A 73 -8.41 -12.73 -22.15
CA ASP A 73 -8.66 -12.11 -23.47
C ASP A 73 -9.70 -10.97 -23.40
N THR A 74 -10.15 -10.58 -22.20
CA THR A 74 -11.05 -9.43 -22.02
C THR A 74 -10.46 -8.19 -22.69
N THR A 75 -11.24 -7.56 -23.56
CA THR A 75 -10.77 -6.36 -24.25
C THR A 75 -10.69 -5.16 -23.31
N GLN A 76 -9.82 -4.20 -23.63
CA GLN A 76 -9.76 -2.93 -22.91
C GLN A 76 -11.12 -2.21 -22.91
N ALA A 77 -11.87 -2.28 -24.02
CA ALA A 77 -13.18 -1.65 -24.13
C ALA A 77 -14.21 -2.28 -23.16
N ASP A 78 -14.23 -3.61 -23.04
CA ASP A 78 -15.12 -4.30 -22.10
C ASP A 78 -14.76 -4.01 -20.64
N LEU A 79 -13.46 -3.96 -20.35
CA LEU A 79 -12.97 -3.59 -19.02
C LEU A 79 -13.33 -2.15 -18.67
N PHE A 80 -13.18 -1.22 -19.60
CA PHE A 80 -13.60 0.18 -19.41
C PHE A 80 -15.09 0.30 -19.20
N ALA A 81 -15.91 -0.42 -19.96
CA ALA A 81 -17.36 -0.45 -19.75
C ALA A 81 -17.75 -1.02 -18.38
N LEU A 82 -16.99 -1.98 -17.84
CA LEU A 82 -17.18 -2.44 -16.46
C LEU A 82 -16.84 -1.34 -15.45
N ILE A 83 -15.70 -0.66 -15.61
CA ILE A 83 -15.32 0.43 -14.70
C ILE A 83 -16.38 1.54 -14.71
N ASP A 84 -16.90 1.92 -15.88
CA ASP A 84 -17.95 2.94 -15.97
C ASP A 84 -19.21 2.55 -15.18
N ARG A 85 -19.63 1.28 -15.28
CA ARG A 85 -20.76 0.77 -14.49
C ARG A 85 -20.48 0.81 -12.99
N LEU A 86 -19.25 0.43 -12.56
CA LEU A 86 -18.84 0.47 -11.16
C LEU A 86 -18.73 1.91 -10.64
N ASN A 87 -18.25 2.85 -11.46
CA ASN A 87 -18.25 4.27 -11.13
C ASN A 87 -19.69 4.80 -10.89
N ALA A 88 -20.63 4.37 -11.70
CA ALA A 88 -22.03 4.80 -11.59
C ALA A 88 -22.83 4.08 -10.48
N ASP A 89 -22.35 2.94 -9.97
CA ASP A 89 -23.07 2.17 -8.94
C ASP A 89 -22.93 2.82 -7.55
N PRO A 90 -24.02 3.29 -6.93
CA PRO A 90 -23.97 3.89 -5.59
C PRO A 90 -23.67 2.88 -4.46
N GLN A 91 -23.72 1.58 -4.73
CA GLN A 91 -23.36 0.54 -3.77
C GLN A 91 -21.87 0.23 -3.77
N VAL A 92 -21.12 0.72 -4.77
CA VAL A 92 -19.69 0.56 -4.92
C VAL A 92 -19.01 1.84 -4.44
N HIS A 93 -18.30 1.76 -3.32
CA HIS A 93 -17.57 2.87 -2.72
C HIS A 93 -16.07 2.82 -3.02
N GLY A 94 -15.56 1.66 -3.42
CA GLY A 94 -14.19 1.47 -3.84
C GLY A 94 -14.07 0.53 -5.02
N ILE A 95 -13.17 0.84 -5.93
CA ILE A 95 -12.82 0.02 -7.10
C ILE A 95 -11.34 -0.30 -7.02
N LEU A 96 -11.02 -1.59 -7.15
CA LEU A 96 -9.67 -2.09 -7.23
C LEU A 96 -9.53 -3.00 -8.44
N VAL A 97 -8.56 -2.71 -9.31
CA VAL A 97 -8.17 -3.60 -10.39
C VAL A 97 -6.83 -4.23 -10.07
N GLN A 98 -6.81 -5.56 -9.99
CA GLN A 98 -5.62 -6.29 -9.57
C GLN A 98 -4.58 -6.37 -10.69
N SER A 99 -3.39 -5.81 -10.44
CA SER A 99 -2.22 -5.96 -11.31
C SER A 99 -1.45 -7.26 -10.99
N PRO A 100 -0.68 -7.81 -11.96
CA PRO A 100 -0.48 -7.29 -13.31
C PRO A 100 -1.67 -7.57 -14.24
N LEU A 101 -1.87 -6.67 -15.21
CA LEU A 101 -2.84 -6.83 -16.27
C LEU A 101 -2.22 -7.49 -17.52
N PRO A 102 -3.03 -8.13 -18.39
CA PRO A 102 -2.57 -8.58 -19.69
C PRO A 102 -1.96 -7.43 -20.52
N ALA A 103 -0.90 -7.72 -21.30
CA ALA A 103 -0.12 -6.71 -22.01
C ALA A 103 -0.89 -5.86 -23.05
N HIS A 104 -2.08 -6.30 -23.47
CA HIS A 104 -2.93 -5.54 -24.40
C HIS A 104 -3.82 -4.50 -23.70
N ILE A 105 -3.78 -4.42 -22.36
CA ILE A 105 -4.53 -3.45 -21.58
C ILE A 105 -3.56 -2.34 -21.13
N ASP A 106 -3.92 -1.11 -21.42
CA ASP A 106 -3.22 0.08 -20.92
C ASP A 106 -3.65 0.32 -19.46
N GLU A 107 -2.73 0.00 -18.53
CA GLU A 107 -2.97 0.11 -17.08
C GLU A 107 -3.11 1.58 -16.64
N ASP A 108 -2.35 2.50 -17.23
CA ASP A 108 -2.42 3.93 -16.87
C ASP A 108 -3.78 4.52 -17.29
N ALA A 109 -4.21 4.22 -18.52
CA ALA A 109 -5.52 4.66 -19.01
C ALA A 109 -6.69 4.03 -18.21
N LEU A 110 -6.51 2.81 -17.71
CA LEU A 110 -7.49 2.16 -16.84
C LEU A 110 -7.59 2.84 -15.47
N VAL A 111 -6.46 3.13 -14.84
CA VAL A 111 -6.41 3.81 -13.55
C VAL A 111 -7.05 5.21 -13.67
N ASP A 112 -6.75 5.94 -14.73
CA ASP A 112 -7.34 7.27 -14.98
C ASP A 112 -8.85 7.24 -15.22
N ARG A 113 -9.42 6.07 -15.59
CA ARG A 113 -10.86 5.91 -15.78
C ARG A 113 -11.63 5.66 -14.49
N ILE A 114 -10.97 5.22 -13.43
CA ILE A 114 -11.60 5.03 -12.11
C ILE A 114 -11.94 6.42 -11.55
N ASP A 115 -13.15 6.57 -11.01
CA ASP A 115 -13.54 7.78 -10.28
C ASP A 115 -12.54 8.02 -9.13
N PRO A 116 -11.89 9.19 -9.05
CA PRO A 116 -10.93 9.49 -8.00
C PRO A 116 -11.44 9.26 -6.57
N ASP A 117 -12.74 9.42 -6.35
CA ASP A 117 -13.34 9.23 -5.04
C ASP A 117 -13.67 7.74 -4.75
N LYS A 118 -13.52 6.86 -5.76
CA LYS A 118 -13.61 5.39 -5.65
C LYS A 118 -12.28 4.67 -5.88
N ASP A 119 -11.21 5.40 -6.21
CA ASP A 119 -9.86 4.86 -6.37
C ASP A 119 -9.23 4.54 -5.01
N VAL A 120 -9.61 3.41 -4.43
CA VAL A 120 -9.18 3.02 -3.09
C VAL A 120 -7.75 2.50 -3.02
N ASP A 121 -7.10 2.21 -4.15
CA ASP A 121 -5.66 2.00 -4.22
C ASP A 121 -4.87 3.32 -4.18
N GLY A 122 -5.50 4.44 -4.55
CA GLY A 122 -4.92 5.78 -4.48
C GLY A 122 -3.92 6.10 -5.58
N PHE A 123 -4.02 5.46 -6.74
CA PHE A 123 -3.04 5.62 -7.84
C PHE A 123 -3.46 6.61 -8.90
N GLN A 124 -4.74 6.99 -8.94
CA GLN A 124 -5.28 7.92 -9.91
C GLN A 124 -4.62 9.29 -9.77
N ALA A 125 -4.29 9.91 -10.91
CA ALA A 125 -3.49 11.14 -10.98
C ALA A 125 -4.05 12.29 -10.10
N VAL A 126 -5.38 12.40 -9.97
CA VAL A 126 -6.02 13.39 -9.09
C VAL A 126 -5.70 13.12 -7.62
N ASN A 127 -5.72 11.85 -7.17
CA ASN A 127 -5.41 11.49 -5.78
C ASN A 127 -3.93 11.71 -5.46
N VAL A 128 -3.03 11.38 -6.38
CA VAL A 128 -1.59 11.69 -6.23
C VAL A 128 -1.36 13.21 -6.21
N GLY A 129 -2.08 13.97 -7.03
CA GLY A 129 -2.07 15.44 -7.00
C GLY A 129 -2.61 16.01 -5.69
N ARG A 130 -3.72 15.46 -5.17
CA ARG A 130 -4.29 15.81 -3.85
C ARG A 130 -3.26 15.56 -2.73
N LEU A 131 -2.58 14.41 -2.75
CA LEU A 131 -1.50 14.08 -1.80
C LEU A 131 -0.38 15.12 -1.88
N ALA A 132 0.16 15.41 -3.07
CA ALA A 132 1.24 16.37 -3.27
C ALA A 132 0.89 17.78 -2.75
N LEU A 133 -0.38 18.19 -2.87
CA LEU A 133 -0.91 19.47 -2.43
C LEU A 133 -1.44 19.49 -0.99
N ARG A 134 -1.30 18.40 -0.25
CA ARG A 134 -1.87 18.22 1.11
C ARG A 134 -3.39 18.41 1.16
N ARG A 135 -4.09 18.04 0.10
CA ARG A 135 -5.56 18.07 0.04
C ARG A 135 -6.12 16.74 0.49
N PHE A 136 -7.38 16.76 0.93
CA PHE A 136 -8.11 15.54 1.21
C PHE A 136 -8.24 14.68 -0.05
N GLY A 137 -8.09 13.37 0.08
CA GLY A 137 -8.21 12.38 -0.97
C GLY A 137 -7.73 11.01 -0.50
N LEU A 138 -8.09 9.99 -1.26
CA LEU A 138 -7.62 8.63 -1.03
C LEU A 138 -6.11 8.57 -1.28
N ARG A 139 -5.40 7.86 -0.42
CA ARG A 139 -3.93 7.78 -0.47
C ARG A 139 -3.47 6.39 -0.85
N PRO A 140 -2.36 6.24 -1.57
CA PRO A 140 -1.83 4.92 -1.93
C PRO A 140 -1.70 3.99 -0.73
N CYS A 141 -2.27 2.78 -0.87
CA CYS A 141 -2.42 1.84 0.26
C CYS A 141 -1.10 1.49 0.95
N THR A 142 -0.06 1.13 0.17
CA THR A 142 1.24 0.74 0.73
C THR A 142 1.94 1.93 1.41
N PRO A 143 2.06 3.11 0.82
CA PRO A 143 2.58 4.31 1.47
C PRO A 143 1.86 4.66 2.77
N LYS A 144 0.53 4.73 2.76
CA LYS A 144 -0.28 5.01 3.96
C LYS A 144 -0.07 3.93 5.04
N GLY A 145 0.03 2.66 4.64
CA GLY A 145 0.34 1.55 5.53
C GLY A 145 1.72 1.65 6.17
N VAL A 146 2.73 2.12 5.43
CA VAL A 146 4.08 2.40 5.95
C VAL A 146 4.04 3.52 6.97
N MET A 147 3.29 4.61 6.72
CA MET A 147 3.12 5.68 7.70
C MET A 147 2.46 5.19 8.99
N THR A 148 1.48 4.28 8.88
CA THR A 148 0.88 3.61 10.05
C THR A 148 1.91 2.79 10.82
N LEU A 149 2.77 2.02 10.14
CA LEU A 149 3.86 1.27 10.78
C LEU A 149 4.82 2.20 11.51
N LEU A 150 5.25 3.30 10.89
CA LEU A 150 6.12 4.29 11.52
C LEU A 150 5.52 4.89 12.79
N GLY A 151 4.19 5.11 12.80
CA GLY A 151 3.46 5.57 13.98
C GLY A 151 3.43 4.58 15.15
N HIS A 152 3.78 3.30 14.93
CA HIS A 152 3.91 2.28 15.99
C HIS A 152 5.34 2.13 16.52
N THR A 153 6.27 2.95 16.05
CA THR A 153 7.61 3.04 16.64
C THR A 153 7.63 4.10 17.75
N ASP A 154 8.58 3.97 18.67
CA ASP A 154 8.86 5.02 19.67
C ASP A 154 9.79 6.11 19.14
N ARG A 155 9.97 6.15 17.82
CA ARG A 155 10.84 7.13 17.15
C ARG A 155 10.01 8.25 16.54
N PRO A 156 10.39 9.51 16.73
CA PRO A 156 9.72 10.61 16.05
C PRO A 156 9.93 10.48 14.53
N VAL A 157 8.90 10.74 13.75
CA VAL A 157 9.01 10.83 12.29
C VAL A 157 9.43 12.25 11.89
N ARG A 158 8.82 13.24 12.54
CA ARG A 158 9.08 14.66 12.24
C ARG A 158 10.54 15.05 12.53
N GLY A 159 11.15 15.73 11.58
CA GLY A 159 12.54 16.22 11.66
C GLY A 159 13.59 15.16 11.32
N GLN A 160 13.20 13.93 11.04
CA GLN A 160 14.13 12.85 10.66
C GLN A 160 14.54 12.95 9.19
N HIS A 161 15.72 12.43 8.87
CA HIS A 161 16.15 12.21 7.50
C HIS A 161 15.63 10.85 7.02
N ALA A 162 14.66 10.88 6.10
CA ALA A 162 14.11 9.69 5.47
C ALA A 162 14.75 9.46 4.10
N VAL A 163 15.26 8.26 3.85
CA VAL A 163 15.78 7.85 2.55
C VAL A 163 14.87 6.77 1.97
N VAL A 164 14.33 7.04 0.78
CA VAL A 164 13.48 6.12 0.03
C VAL A 164 14.27 5.56 -1.14
N ILE A 165 14.57 4.27 -1.12
CA ILE A 165 15.26 3.55 -2.19
C ILE A 165 14.20 2.81 -3.04
N GLY A 166 14.04 3.27 -4.29
CA GLY A 166 12.98 2.86 -5.20
C GLY A 166 11.89 3.93 -5.31
N VAL A 167 11.61 4.40 -6.54
CA VAL A 167 10.72 5.55 -6.81
C VAL A 167 9.63 5.21 -7.82
N SER A 168 9.01 4.03 -7.66
CA SER A 168 7.83 3.65 -8.46
C SER A 168 6.66 4.61 -8.21
N ASN A 169 5.74 4.68 -9.18
CA ASN A 169 4.53 5.49 -9.07
C ASN A 169 3.61 5.01 -7.94
N HIS A 170 3.59 3.70 -7.69
CA HIS A 170 2.67 3.08 -6.72
C HIS A 170 3.19 3.11 -5.28
N VAL A 171 4.51 3.19 -5.06
CA VAL A 171 5.09 3.09 -3.72
C VAL A 171 6.04 4.25 -3.40
N GLY A 172 7.20 4.30 -4.05
CA GLY A 172 8.27 5.17 -3.57
C GLY A 172 7.97 6.66 -3.72
N ARG A 173 7.40 7.10 -4.85
CA ARG A 173 7.02 8.51 -5.05
C ARG A 173 5.95 8.98 -4.06
N PRO A 174 4.79 8.32 -3.95
CA PRO A 174 3.79 8.74 -2.97
C PRO A 174 4.28 8.60 -1.52
N LEU A 175 5.11 7.61 -1.20
CA LEU A 175 5.68 7.50 0.14
C LEU A 175 6.64 8.66 0.46
N ALA A 176 7.42 9.12 -0.52
CA ALA A 176 8.25 10.31 -0.33
C ALA A 176 7.41 11.57 -0.03
N LEU A 177 6.25 11.71 -0.67
CA LEU A 177 5.29 12.77 -0.37
C LEU A 177 4.71 12.63 1.04
N GLU A 178 4.31 11.42 1.45
CA GLU A 178 3.81 11.16 2.82
C GLU A 178 4.86 11.54 3.88
N LEU A 179 6.10 11.13 3.70
CA LEU A 179 7.20 11.45 4.61
C LEU A 179 7.49 12.96 4.66
N LEU A 180 7.47 13.64 3.50
CA LEU A 180 7.60 15.09 3.42
C LEU A 180 6.47 15.81 4.16
N ILE A 181 5.22 15.35 3.99
CA ILE A 181 4.05 15.88 4.70
C ILE A 181 4.18 15.67 6.21
N ALA A 182 4.72 14.53 6.65
CA ALA A 182 4.97 14.22 8.05
C ALA A 182 6.13 15.03 8.65
N GLY A 183 6.83 15.83 7.84
CA GLY A 183 7.91 16.73 8.28
C GLY A 183 9.30 16.09 8.27
N CYS A 184 9.52 15.04 7.47
CA CYS A 184 10.87 14.51 7.21
C CYS A 184 11.63 15.37 6.20
N THR A 185 12.94 15.39 6.30
CA THR A 185 13.81 15.67 5.15
C THR A 185 13.88 14.39 4.33
N THR A 186 13.42 14.41 3.08
CA THR A 186 13.26 13.19 2.29
C THR A 186 14.23 13.18 1.12
N THR A 187 15.01 12.10 1.01
CA THR A 187 15.89 11.82 -0.13
C THR A 187 15.37 10.61 -0.90
N CYS A 188 15.26 10.74 -2.22
CA CYS A 188 14.83 9.66 -3.10
C CYS A 188 16.01 9.10 -3.89
N CYS A 189 16.19 7.77 -3.84
CA CYS A 189 17.23 7.05 -4.56
C CYS A 189 16.61 6.12 -5.62
N HIS A 190 17.28 6.00 -6.75
CA HIS A 190 16.84 5.18 -7.88
C HIS A 190 18.03 4.49 -8.56
N LYS A 191 17.79 3.73 -9.63
CA LYS A 191 18.83 2.94 -10.33
C LYS A 191 20.03 3.75 -10.86
N PHE A 192 19.90 5.06 -10.98
CA PHE A 192 20.97 5.96 -11.42
C PHE A 192 21.65 6.71 -10.27
N THR A 193 21.24 6.48 -9.02
CA THR A 193 21.85 7.09 -7.84
C THR A 193 23.27 6.57 -7.66
N ARG A 194 24.23 7.47 -7.60
CA ARG A 194 25.62 7.15 -7.23
C ARG A 194 25.71 7.04 -5.71
N ASP A 195 26.60 6.19 -5.22
CA ASP A 195 26.83 5.98 -3.78
C ASP A 195 25.56 5.70 -2.95
N LEU A 196 24.80 4.70 -3.38
CA LEU A 196 23.59 4.28 -2.67
C LEU A 196 23.84 3.93 -1.20
N ALA A 197 25.01 3.35 -0.91
CA ALA A 197 25.45 3.01 0.45
C ALA A 197 25.59 4.25 1.34
N GLY A 198 26.19 5.33 0.81
CA GLY A 198 26.34 6.59 1.53
C GLY A 198 24.99 7.24 1.88
N PHE A 199 24.00 7.19 0.98
CA PHE A 199 22.64 7.65 1.29
C PHE A 199 21.97 6.77 2.35
N ALA A 200 22.05 5.45 2.25
CA ALA A 200 21.50 4.53 3.24
C ALA A 200 22.10 4.76 4.63
N ALA A 201 23.41 5.01 4.70
CA ALA A 201 24.13 5.25 5.95
C ALA A 201 23.75 6.56 6.67
N GLN A 202 23.09 7.48 5.98
CA GLN A 202 22.61 8.74 6.57
C GLN A 202 21.16 8.68 7.06
N ALA A 203 20.42 7.64 6.70
CA ALA A 203 18.98 7.54 6.95
C ALA A 203 18.67 7.29 8.43
N ASP A 204 17.86 8.16 9.04
CA ASP A 204 17.18 7.87 10.31
C ASP A 204 16.00 6.92 10.09
N ILE A 205 15.33 7.07 8.93
CA ILE A 205 14.26 6.21 8.44
C ILE A 205 14.68 5.75 7.04
N LEU A 206 14.91 4.45 6.87
CA LEU A 206 15.26 3.85 5.59
C LEU A 206 14.10 3.03 5.06
N ILE A 207 13.62 3.40 3.87
CA ILE A 207 12.56 2.67 3.16
C ILE A 207 13.17 2.04 1.91
N VAL A 208 12.94 0.74 1.70
CA VAL A 208 13.46 0.02 0.52
C VAL A 208 12.31 -0.62 -0.24
N ALA A 209 12.15 -0.27 -1.51
CA ALA A 209 11.05 -0.69 -2.37
C ALA A 209 11.53 -0.86 -3.83
N VAL A 210 12.45 -1.79 -4.09
CA VAL A 210 13.11 -1.96 -5.40
C VAL A 210 12.83 -3.31 -6.06
N GLY A 211 12.31 -4.30 -5.32
CA GLY A 211 12.04 -5.64 -5.81
C GLY A 211 13.33 -6.41 -6.17
N LYS A 212 14.40 -6.20 -5.41
CA LYS A 212 15.69 -6.91 -5.59
C LYS A 212 16.16 -7.49 -4.28
N PRO A 213 16.23 -8.82 -4.13
CA PRO A 213 16.61 -9.50 -2.91
C PRO A 213 17.95 -9.00 -2.35
N GLY A 214 17.99 -8.54 -1.10
CA GLY A 214 19.22 -8.19 -0.39
C GLY A 214 20.06 -7.07 -1.03
N LEU A 215 19.45 -6.21 -1.86
CA LEU A 215 20.15 -5.08 -2.49
C LEU A 215 20.80 -4.17 -1.44
N VAL A 216 20.09 -3.89 -0.36
CA VAL A 216 20.57 -3.07 0.74
C VAL A 216 21.25 -3.96 1.76
N ARG A 217 22.57 -3.81 1.90
CA ARG A 217 23.36 -4.58 2.84
C ARG A 217 23.15 -4.07 4.26
N GLY A 218 23.20 -4.99 5.22
CA GLY A 218 23.03 -4.64 6.63
C GLY A 218 24.09 -3.66 7.14
N GLU A 219 25.31 -3.74 6.63
CA GLU A 219 26.41 -2.83 7.00
C GLU A 219 26.17 -1.36 6.59
N TRP A 220 25.28 -1.11 5.61
CA TRP A 220 24.91 0.25 5.19
C TRP A 220 23.92 0.91 6.15
N ILE A 221 23.27 0.14 7.03
CA ILE A 221 22.25 0.68 7.93
C ILE A 221 22.91 1.58 8.99
N LYS A 222 22.42 2.81 9.10
CA LYS A 222 22.78 3.70 10.20
C LYS A 222 22.43 3.05 11.54
N PRO A 223 23.33 2.99 12.52
CA PRO A 223 23.00 2.46 13.84
C PRO A 223 21.81 3.22 14.46
N GLY A 224 20.78 2.46 14.87
CA GLY A 224 19.57 3.02 15.45
C GLY A 224 18.50 3.48 14.45
N ALA A 225 18.70 3.33 13.15
CA ALA A 225 17.70 3.66 12.12
C ALA A 225 16.44 2.80 12.25
N VAL A 226 15.31 3.33 11.77
CA VAL A 226 14.09 2.55 11.49
C VAL A 226 14.18 2.06 10.04
N VAL A 227 14.05 0.75 9.82
CA VAL A 227 14.16 0.12 8.50
C VAL A 227 12.80 -0.47 8.10
N ILE A 228 12.26 0.02 6.99
CA ILE A 228 11.03 -0.49 6.39
C ILE A 228 11.37 -1.15 5.06
N ASP A 229 11.31 -2.46 5.02
CA ASP A 229 11.49 -3.24 3.82
C ASP A 229 10.12 -3.53 3.19
N VAL A 230 9.86 -2.91 2.04
CA VAL A 230 8.62 -3.08 1.25
C VAL A 230 8.76 -4.24 0.27
N GLY A 231 10.00 -4.64 -0.04
CA GLY A 231 10.29 -5.68 -1.01
C GLY A 231 9.67 -7.02 -0.64
N ILE A 232 9.10 -7.71 -1.62
CA ILE A 232 8.64 -9.09 -1.50
C ILE A 232 9.18 -9.85 -2.71
N ASN A 233 10.20 -10.64 -2.50
CA ASN A 233 10.85 -11.40 -3.55
C ASN A 233 10.71 -12.89 -3.25
N ARG A 234 10.28 -13.68 -4.25
CA ARG A 234 10.26 -15.14 -4.14
C ARG A 234 11.56 -15.69 -4.70
N LEU A 235 12.31 -16.40 -3.89
CA LEU A 235 13.51 -17.13 -4.31
C LEU A 235 13.14 -18.44 -5.02
N ASP A 236 14.10 -19.04 -5.70
CA ASP A 236 13.92 -20.33 -6.41
C ASP A 236 13.50 -21.48 -5.47
N ASP A 237 13.90 -21.42 -4.21
CA ASP A 237 13.50 -22.38 -3.17
C ASP A 237 12.11 -22.10 -2.55
N GLY A 238 11.40 -21.09 -3.08
CA GLY A 238 10.06 -20.70 -2.66
C GLY A 238 10.00 -19.77 -1.45
N ARG A 239 11.11 -19.49 -0.77
CA ARG A 239 11.16 -18.54 0.35
C ARG A 239 10.85 -17.12 -0.12
N LEU A 240 10.17 -16.37 0.74
CA LEU A 240 9.95 -14.95 0.54
C LEU A 240 11.00 -14.16 1.34
N VAL A 241 11.66 -13.22 0.67
CA VAL A 241 12.66 -12.34 1.26
C VAL A 241 12.43 -10.89 0.83
N GLY A 242 12.95 -9.95 1.59
CA GLY A 242 12.91 -8.53 1.27
C GLY A 242 14.06 -8.05 0.41
N ASP A 243 14.12 -6.74 0.26
CA ASP A 243 15.18 -6.03 -0.47
C ASP A 243 16.40 -5.74 0.44
N VAL A 244 16.28 -5.96 1.75
CA VAL A 244 17.30 -5.71 2.77
C VAL A 244 17.89 -7.03 3.27
N GLU A 245 19.19 -7.07 3.50
CA GLU A 245 19.85 -8.17 4.23
C GLU A 245 19.40 -8.18 5.70
N PHE A 246 18.26 -8.81 5.96
CA PHE A 246 17.53 -8.71 7.22
C PHE A 246 18.37 -9.03 8.46
N ALA A 247 19.13 -10.14 8.45
CA ALA A 247 19.87 -10.58 9.63
C ALA A 247 20.93 -9.54 10.06
N ALA A 248 21.72 -9.04 9.11
CA ALA A 248 22.75 -8.03 9.40
C ALA A 248 22.14 -6.64 9.71
N ALA A 249 21.05 -6.26 9.02
CA ALA A 249 20.33 -5.01 9.28
C ALA A 249 19.71 -4.98 10.68
N ARG A 250 19.20 -6.12 11.15
CA ARG A 250 18.60 -6.26 12.48
C ARG A 250 19.59 -5.98 13.61
N GLU A 251 20.88 -6.24 13.41
CA GLU A 251 21.89 -5.95 14.45
C GLU A 251 22.24 -4.46 14.57
N ARG A 252 21.80 -3.65 13.60
CA ARG A 252 22.13 -2.21 13.54
C ARG A 252 20.92 -1.30 13.72
N ALA A 253 19.78 -1.67 13.16
CA ALA A 253 18.54 -0.90 13.24
C ALA A 253 17.98 -0.84 14.67
N SER A 254 17.12 0.15 14.95
CA SER A 254 16.30 0.17 16.17
C SER A 254 14.98 -0.59 15.97
N TRP A 255 14.39 -0.46 14.78
CA TRP A 255 13.19 -1.14 14.33
C TRP A 255 13.37 -1.66 12.90
N ILE A 256 12.81 -2.81 12.61
CA ILE A 256 12.84 -3.38 11.25
C ILE A 256 11.57 -4.16 10.96
N THR A 257 11.03 -4.02 9.74
CA THR A 257 9.93 -4.87 9.26
C THR A 257 10.45 -6.23 8.80
N PRO A 258 9.80 -7.34 9.16
CA PRO A 258 10.12 -8.65 8.62
C PRO A 258 9.52 -8.83 7.22
N VAL A 259 10.12 -9.69 6.40
CA VAL A 259 9.53 -10.16 5.13
C VAL A 259 9.53 -11.70 5.14
N PRO A 260 8.35 -12.32 5.07
CA PRO A 260 6.99 -11.76 5.05
C PRO A 260 6.51 -11.28 6.43
N GLY A 261 5.43 -10.51 6.44
CA GLY A 261 4.73 -10.13 7.69
C GLY A 261 4.94 -8.69 8.15
N GLY A 262 5.70 -7.90 7.40
CA GLY A 262 5.86 -6.45 7.62
C GLY A 262 4.82 -5.64 6.83
N VAL A 263 5.23 -5.07 5.69
CA VAL A 263 4.41 -4.12 4.92
C VAL A 263 3.22 -4.78 4.22
N GLY A 264 3.36 -5.99 3.66
CA GLY A 264 2.31 -6.63 2.87
C GLY A 264 0.93 -6.72 3.55
N PRO A 265 0.82 -7.17 4.81
CA PRO A 265 -0.45 -7.17 5.53
C PRO A 265 -1.08 -5.79 5.68
N MET A 266 -0.26 -4.74 5.82
CA MET A 266 -0.72 -3.36 5.95
C MET A 266 -1.39 -2.86 4.68
N THR A 267 -0.92 -3.24 3.49
CA THR A 267 -1.54 -2.85 2.22
C THR A 267 -3.01 -3.27 2.16
N VAL A 268 -3.32 -4.52 2.58
CA VAL A 268 -4.70 -5.03 2.60
C VAL A 268 -5.54 -4.31 3.66
N ALA A 269 -4.99 -4.10 4.85
CA ALA A 269 -5.72 -3.41 5.93
C ALA A 269 -6.00 -1.94 5.58
N THR A 270 -5.04 -1.25 4.95
CA THR A 270 -5.21 0.13 4.48
C THR A 270 -6.21 0.23 3.33
N LEU A 271 -6.29 -0.78 2.45
CA LEU A 271 -7.34 -0.85 1.43
C LEU A 271 -8.74 -0.86 2.05
N MET A 272 -8.94 -1.61 3.14
CA MET A 272 -10.22 -1.58 3.87
C MET A 272 -10.46 -0.21 4.51
N GLU A 273 -9.45 0.41 5.08
CA GLU A 273 -9.55 1.76 5.63
C GLU A 273 -9.93 2.79 4.55
N ASN A 274 -9.26 2.78 3.39
CA ASN A 274 -9.57 3.67 2.27
C ASN A 274 -11.01 3.46 1.75
N THR A 275 -11.46 2.21 1.65
CA THR A 275 -12.83 1.91 1.21
C THR A 275 -13.88 2.43 2.20
N LEU A 276 -13.60 2.35 3.50
CA LEU A 276 -14.45 2.93 4.52
C LEU A 276 -14.46 4.47 4.44
N GLU A 277 -13.28 5.11 4.30
CA GLU A 277 -13.16 6.57 4.13
C GLU A 277 -13.94 7.05 2.90
N ALA A 278 -13.85 6.34 1.78
CA ALA A 278 -14.65 6.61 0.59
C ALA A 278 -16.16 6.54 0.89
N ALA A 279 -16.62 5.47 1.55
CA ALA A 279 -18.01 5.30 1.92
C ALA A 279 -18.52 6.40 2.88
N GLU A 280 -17.69 6.88 3.78
CA GLU A 280 -18.02 7.96 4.71
C GLU A 280 -18.11 9.32 3.98
N ALA A 281 -17.20 9.59 3.03
CA ALA A 281 -17.25 10.79 2.21
C ALA A 281 -18.50 10.85 1.33
N PHE A 282 -18.96 9.71 0.79
CA PHE A 282 -20.22 9.62 0.04
C PHE A 282 -21.47 9.90 0.89
N ALA A 283 -21.42 9.64 2.19
CA ALA A 283 -22.54 9.83 3.11
C ALA A 283 -22.58 11.24 3.71
N ALA A 284 -21.52 12.04 3.57
CA ALA A 284 -21.49 13.40 4.06
C ALA A 284 -22.42 14.29 3.19
N PRO A 285 -23.34 15.08 3.77
CA PRO A 285 -24.08 16.05 2.99
C PRO A 285 -23.09 17.06 2.35
N ALA A 286 -23.35 17.40 1.08
CA ALA A 286 -22.54 18.33 0.28
C ALA A 286 -22.53 19.74 0.90
#